data_9f9d2e27891d690c5044b2eb4f87b3f0
#
_entry.id   9f9d2e27891d690c5044b2eb4f87b3f0
#
_cell.length_a   1.000
_cell.length_b   1.000
_cell.length_c   1.000
_cell.angle_alpha   90.00
_cell.angle_beta   90.00
_cell.angle_gamma   90.00
#
_symmetry.space_group_name_H-M   'P 1'
#
loop_
_entity.id
_entity.type
_entity.pdbx_description
1 polymer ?
#
loop_
_entity_poly.entity_id
_entity_poly.type
_entity_poly.pdbx_seq_one_letter_code
_entity_poly.pdbx_strand_id
1 'polypeptide(L)'
;LNNEEGEPLSKISQVLQHYMRQSEQLDTTIVLAANDEVAAGLMIQRMPLKGQDNLAGATESAQDENDRIGENEEYNRIATLASSLKRDELLSLDVDTILRRLFWEEKLLRFVPQDGDQGPHFACTCSRERVEGMLRNLGQEEVEHVVAEQGCVEVGCDYCGAQYRFDAVDAGQLFADVPSQAPGSSSVQ
;
A
#
# COMPACT_ATOMS: atom_id res chain seq x y z
N LEU A 1 -3.85 16.16 11.10
CA LEU A 1 -2.38 16.04 10.96
C LEU A 1 -1.78 17.43 10.84
N ASN A 2 -0.68 17.67 11.55
CA ASN A 2 0.07 18.91 11.49
C ASN A 2 1.42 18.67 10.81
N ASN A 3 1.98 19.72 10.20
CA ASN A 3 3.35 19.72 9.70
C ASN A 3 4.38 19.78 10.85
N GLU A 4 5.66 19.78 10.52
CA GLU A 4 6.76 19.84 11.51
C GLU A 4 6.74 21.16 12.33
N GLU A 5 6.08 22.20 11.82
CA GLU A 5 5.91 23.52 12.46
C GLU A 5 4.64 23.60 13.30
N GLY A 6 3.83 22.51 13.38
CA GLY A 6 2.59 22.45 14.14
C GLY A 6 1.38 23.01 13.42
N GLU A 7 1.48 23.38 12.13
CA GLU A 7 0.36 23.89 11.35
C GLU A 7 -0.46 22.74 10.74
N PRO A 8 -1.82 22.87 10.66
CA PRO A 8 -2.67 21.83 10.12
C PRO A 8 -2.48 21.66 8.61
N LEU A 9 -2.26 20.41 8.18
CA LEU A 9 -2.20 20.05 6.76
C LEU A 9 -3.62 20.08 6.17
N SER A 10 -3.84 20.94 5.20
CA SER A 10 -5.15 21.17 4.60
C SER A 10 -5.40 20.45 3.28
N LYS A 11 -4.33 19.99 2.61
CA LYS A 11 -4.40 19.31 1.31
C LYS A 11 -4.07 17.84 1.44
N ILE A 12 -4.78 16.99 0.71
CA ILE A 12 -4.52 15.54 0.66
C ILE A 12 -3.07 15.25 0.23
N SER A 13 -2.54 15.97 -0.76
CA SER A 13 -1.15 15.82 -1.19
C SER A 13 -0.14 16.08 -0.06
N GLN A 14 -0.38 17.09 0.77
CA GLN A 14 0.47 17.39 1.93
C GLN A 14 0.41 16.29 3.00
N VAL A 15 -0.80 15.76 3.27
CA VAL A 15 -0.99 14.65 4.20
C VAL A 15 -0.26 13.39 3.73
N LEU A 16 -0.38 13.06 2.46
CA LEU A 16 0.28 11.90 1.87
C LEU A 16 1.81 12.06 1.86
N GLN A 17 2.32 13.22 1.47
CA GLN A 17 3.77 13.51 1.51
C GLN A 17 4.32 13.40 2.93
N HIS A 18 3.61 13.96 3.90
CA HIS A 18 3.98 13.86 5.31
C HIS A 18 4.00 12.40 5.79
N TYR A 19 2.98 11.60 5.44
CA TYR A 19 2.93 10.18 5.76
C TYR A 19 4.11 9.42 5.13
N MET A 20 4.38 9.63 3.83
CA MET A 20 5.47 8.96 3.13
C MET A 20 6.84 9.28 3.76
N ARG A 21 7.03 10.51 4.20
CA ARG A 21 8.26 10.93 4.86
C ARG A 21 8.39 10.34 6.27
N GLN A 22 7.34 10.39 7.08
CA GLN A 22 7.38 10.00 8.50
C GLN A 22 7.30 8.47 8.71
N SER A 23 6.46 7.80 7.93
CA SER A 23 6.18 6.37 8.12
C SER A 23 7.01 5.49 7.20
N GLU A 24 7.14 5.88 5.93
CA GLU A 24 7.83 5.09 4.91
C GLU A 24 9.30 5.51 4.72
N GLN A 25 9.68 6.67 5.28
CA GLN A 25 11.02 7.25 5.12
C GLN A 25 11.42 7.46 3.66
N LEU A 26 10.45 7.86 2.84
CA LEU A 26 10.62 8.11 1.42
C LEU A 26 10.37 9.58 1.09
N ASP A 27 11.35 10.22 0.45
CA ASP A 27 11.16 11.54 -0.14
C ASP A 27 10.16 11.43 -1.28
N THR A 28 8.99 12.05 -1.10
CA THR A 28 7.89 11.97 -2.05
C THR A 28 7.28 13.36 -2.25
N THR A 29 7.12 13.75 -3.51
CA THR A 29 6.43 14.97 -3.92
C THR A 29 5.19 14.61 -4.70
N ILE A 30 4.04 15.17 -4.32
CA ILE A 30 2.73 14.86 -4.92
C ILE A 30 2.03 16.14 -5.30
N VAL A 31 1.65 16.26 -6.58
CA VAL A 31 0.82 17.33 -7.11
C VAL A 31 -0.52 16.71 -7.54
N LEU A 32 -1.61 17.17 -6.97
CA LEU A 32 -2.96 16.65 -7.25
C LEU A 32 -3.87 17.76 -7.73
N ALA A 33 -4.71 17.44 -8.70
CA ALA A 33 -5.79 18.29 -9.16
C ALA A 33 -7.01 17.46 -9.54
N ALA A 34 -8.20 18.01 -9.30
CA ALA A 34 -9.46 17.42 -9.74
C ALA A 34 -10.45 18.52 -10.12
N ASN A 35 -11.34 18.19 -11.05
CA ASN A 35 -12.56 18.93 -11.36
C ASN A 35 -13.73 17.94 -11.42
N ASP A 36 -14.87 18.34 -11.97
CA ASP A 36 -16.06 17.50 -12.04
C ASP A 36 -15.94 16.35 -13.07
N GLU A 37 -14.94 16.38 -13.93
CA GLU A 37 -14.75 15.42 -15.03
C GLU A 37 -13.50 14.56 -14.84
N VAL A 38 -12.40 15.15 -14.33
CA VAL A 38 -11.08 14.54 -14.30
C VAL A 38 -10.41 14.71 -12.93
N ALA A 39 -9.77 13.65 -12.48
CA ALA A 39 -8.79 13.69 -11.39
C ALA A 39 -7.42 13.26 -11.94
N ALA A 40 -6.40 14.08 -11.69
CA ALA A 40 -5.05 13.84 -12.16
C ALA A 40 -4.01 14.08 -11.06
N GLY A 41 -2.89 13.40 -11.16
CA GLY A 41 -1.79 13.53 -10.20
C GLY A 41 -0.42 13.26 -10.82
N LEU A 42 0.59 13.97 -10.32
CA LEU A 42 1.99 13.70 -10.55
C LEU A 42 2.62 13.35 -9.21
N MET A 43 3.25 12.18 -9.14
CA MET A 43 4.01 11.74 -7.97
C MET A 43 5.47 11.52 -8.37
N ILE A 44 6.37 12.13 -7.64
CA ILE A 44 7.81 11.92 -7.73
C ILE A 44 8.26 11.30 -6.41
N GLN A 45 8.96 10.19 -6.50
CA GLN A 45 9.46 9.50 -5.32
C GLN A 45 10.92 9.10 -5.53
N ARG A 46 11.75 9.40 -4.53
CA ARG A 46 13.13 8.93 -4.52
C ARG A 46 13.14 7.47 -4.09
N MET A 47 13.65 6.62 -4.96
CA MET A 47 13.83 5.21 -4.64
C MET A 47 15.12 5.01 -3.84
N PRO A 48 15.11 4.16 -2.78
CA PRO A 48 16.33 3.81 -2.05
C PRO A 48 17.34 3.17 -3.01
N LEU A 49 18.58 3.63 -2.96
CA LEU A 49 19.64 3.15 -3.86
C LEU A 49 20.08 1.71 -3.56
N LYS A 50 19.82 1.18 -2.35
CA LYS A 50 20.29 -0.16 -1.96
C LYS A 50 19.32 -0.85 -0.99
N GLY A 51 18.63 -1.86 -1.50
CA GLY A 51 17.97 -2.89 -0.69
C GLY A 51 18.81 -4.17 -0.54
N GLN A 52 19.94 -4.33 -1.25
CA GLN A 52 20.72 -5.56 -1.26
C GLN A 52 21.77 -5.65 -0.14
N ASP A 53 22.29 -4.54 0.35
CA ASP A 53 23.35 -4.53 1.37
C ASP A 53 22.84 -4.74 2.80
N ASN A 54 21.54 -4.57 3.06
CA ASN A 54 20.95 -4.82 4.39
C ASN A 54 20.85 -6.31 4.76
N LEU A 55 21.00 -7.22 3.79
CA LEU A 55 20.97 -8.66 4.00
C LEU A 55 22.35 -9.26 4.34
N ALA A 56 23.43 -8.51 4.18
CA ALA A 56 24.80 -9.03 4.27
C ALA A 56 25.57 -8.56 5.52
N GLY A 57 24.93 -8.00 6.55
CA GLY A 57 25.64 -7.62 7.78
C GLY A 57 26.79 -6.62 7.55
N ALA A 58 26.69 -5.77 6.57
CA ALA A 58 27.68 -4.75 6.28
C ALA A 58 27.69 -3.73 7.43
N THR A 59 28.82 -3.65 8.12
CA THR A 59 29.20 -2.58 9.02
C THR A 59 28.79 -1.22 8.48
N GLU A 60 28.29 -0.37 9.36
CA GLU A 60 28.01 1.07 9.16
C GLU A 60 29.21 1.80 8.53
N SER A 61 29.39 1.61 7.23
CA SER A 61 30.30 2.42 6.45
C SER A 61 29.50 3.52 5.80
N ALA A 62 29.64 4.73 6.38
CA ALA A 62 29.27 6.01 5.79
C ALA A 62 27.98 5.93 4.96
N GLN A 63 26.84 6.08 5.61
CA GLN A 63 25.64 6.55 4.93
C GLN A 63 26.10 7.81 4.17
N ASP A 64 26.08 7.70 2.86
CA ASP A 64 26.39 8.81 1.98
C ASP A 64 25.50 9.97 2.45
N GLU A 65 26.07 11.13 2.83
CA GLU A 65 25.31 12.29 3.31
C GLU A 65 24.17 12.63 2.32
N ASN A 66 24.36 12.26 1.07
CA ASN A 66 23.40 12.44 -0.01
C ASN A 66 22.18 11.46 0.06
N ASP A 67 22.17 10.49 0.96
CA ASP A 67 21.06 9.52 1.08
C ASP A 67 20.09 9.85 2.21
N ARG A 68 20.33 10.93 2.96
CA ARG A 68 19.41 11.41 3.99
C ARG A 68 18.14 11.97 3.39
N ILE A 69 17.03 11.70 4.09
CA ILE A 69 15.71 12.21 3.70
C ILE A 69 15.72 13.74 3.72
N GLY A 70 15.30 14.35 2.61
CA GLY A 70 15.22 15.79 2.44
C GLY A 70 16.53 16.48 2.05
N GLU A 71 17.68 15.81 2.04
CA GLU A 71 18.99 16.40 1.77
C GLU A 71 19.51 16.13 0.35
N ASN A 72 18.85 15.27 -0.43
CA ASN A 72 19.27 14.94 -1.78
C ASN A 72 19.01 16.10 -2.76
N GLU A 73 20.06 16.75 -3.24
CA GLU A 73 19.94 17.92 -4.12
C GLU A 73 19.29 17.59 -5.48
N GLU A 74 19.59 16.41 -6.05
CA GLU A 74 19.00 16.00 -7.33
C GLU A 74 17.48 15.79 -7.17
N TYR A 75 17.08 15.10 -6.12
CA TYR A 75 15.65 14.94 -5.80
C TYR A 75 14.99 16.30 -5.56
N ASN A 76 15.59 17.18 -4.77
CA ASN A 76 15.03 18.49 -4.42
C ASN A 76 14.84 19.37 -5.68
N ARG A 77 15.76 19.29 -6.64
CA ARG A 77 15.65 19.95 -7.93
C ARG A 77 14.46 19.42 -8.73
N ILE A 78 14.32 18.10 -8.87
CA ILE A 78 13.21 17.44 -9.57
C ILE A 78 11.87 17.74 -8.87
N ALA A 79 11.83 17.67 -7.55
CA ALA A 79 10.65 18.00 -6.74
C ALA A 79 10.21 19.48 -6.94
N THR A 80 11.16 20.38 -7.03
CA THR A 80 10.90 21.81 -7.29
C THR A 80 10.29 21.99 -8.69
N LEU A 81 10.84 21.33 -9.71
CA LEU A 81 10.28 21.34 -11.06
C LEU A 81 8.85 20.77 -11.07
N ALA A 82 8.63 19.62 -10.43
CA ALA A 82 7.29 19.02 -10.32
C ALA A 82 6.29 19.93 -9.62
N SER A 83 6.71 20.61 -8.56
CA SER A 83 5.87 21.54 -7.79
C SER A 83 5.48 22.81 -8.57
N SER A 84 6.18 23.13 -9.66
CA SER A 84 5.82 24.22 -10.56
C SER A 84 4.62 23.93 -11.46
N LEU A 85 4.19 22.67 -11.56
CA LEU A 85 3.05 22.24 -12.37
C LEU A 85 1.75 22.87 -11.85
N LYS A 86 1.08 23.61 -12.74
CA LYS A 86 -0.18 24.26 -12.41
C LYS A 86 -1.36 23.30 -12.52
N ARG A 87 -2.38 23.59 -11.74
CA ARG A 87 -3.64 22.80 -11.74
C ARG A 87 -4.23 22.62 -13.13
N ASP A 88 -4.32 23.70 -13.89
CA ASP A 88 -4.95 23.67 -15.23
C ASP A 88 -4.11 22.87 -16.24
N GLU A 89 -2.79 22.92 -16.11
CA GLU A 89 -1.87 22.11 -16.92
C GLU A 89 -2.02 20.62 -16.61
N LEU A 90 -2.09 20.26 -15.32
CA LEU A 90 -2.25 18.87 -14.89
C LEU A 90 -3.58 18.27 -15.36
N LEU A 91 -4.65 19.07 -15.43
CA LEU A 91 -5.98 18.62 -15.86
C LEU A 91 -6.20 18.61 -17.38
N SER A 92 -5.39 19.37 -18.15
CA SER A 92 -5.66 19.57 -19.59
C SER A 92 -4.59 19.04 -20.53
N LEU A 93 -3.34 18.91 -20.06
CA LEU A 93 -2.23 18.47 -20.90
C LEU A 93 -2.07 16.94 -20.83
N ASP A 94 -1.60 16.36 -21.91
CA ASP A 94 -1.19 14.97 -21.94
C ASP A 94 0.12 14.74 -21.16
N VAL A 95 0.35 13.50 -20.75
CA VAL A 95 1.49 13.11 -19.92
C VAL A 95 2.82 13.44 -20.59
N ASP A 96 2.96 13.23 -21.89
CA ASP A 96 4.21 13.48 -22.61
C ASP A 96 4.56 14.96 -22.66
N THR A 97 3.56 15.80 -22.83
CA THR A 97 3.71 17.26 -22.78
C THR A 97 4.13 17.74 -21.41
N ILE A 98 3.51 17.22 -20.33
CA ILE A 98 3.87 17.55 -18.95
C ILE A 98 5.32 17.14 -18.66
N LEU A 99 5.68 15.88 -18.94
CA LEU A 99 7.01 15.36 -18.68
C LEU A 99 8.09 16.15 -19.46
N ARG A 100 7.83 16.46 -20.74
CA ARG A 100 8.76 17.24 -21.56
C ARG A 100 8.93 18.67 -21.06
N ARG A 101 7.86 19.32 -20.60
CA ARG A 101 7.93 20.68 -20.07
C ARG A 101 8.69 20.78 -18.75
N LEU A 102 8.45 19.81 -17.85
CA LEU A 102 9.05 19.84 -16.51
C LEU A 102 10.49 19.32 -16.52
N PHE A 103 10.76 18.28 -17.32
CA PHE A 103 11.97 17.48 -17.20
C PHE A 103 12.72 17.35 -18.55
N TRP A 104 12.70 18.37 -19.41
CA TRP A 104 13.33 18.32 -20.74
C TRP A 104 14.85 18.15 -20.71
N GLU A 105 15.50 18.54 -19.61
CA GLU A 105 16.95 18.35 -19.40
C GLU A 105 17.27 16.97 -18.79
N GLU A 106 16.25 16.25 -18.32
CA GLU A 106 16.44 14.98 -17.61
C GLU A 106 16.44 13.79 -18.58
N LYS A 107 17.26 12.80 -18.24
CA LYS A 107 17.24 11.52 -18.96
C LYS A 107 16.11 10.64 -18.45
N LEU A 108 14.94 10.78 -19.02
CA LEU A 108 13.77 9.99 -18.65
C LEU A 108 13.81 8.60 -19.30
N LEU A 109 13.56 7.59 -18.50
CA LEU A 109 13.22 6.23 -18.95
C LEU A 109 11.70 6.07 -18.81
N ARG A 110 11.02 5.78 -19.93
CA ARG A 110 9.57 5.61 -19.93
C ARG A 110 9.22 4.15 -20.11
N PHE A 111 8.35 3.65 -19.24
CA PHE A 111 7.68 2.37 -19.42
C PHE A 111 6.39 2.59 -20.21
N VAL A 112 6.11 1.72 -21.15
CA VAL A 112 4.83 1.73 -21.87
C VAL A 112 3.73 1.34 -20.88
N PRO A 113 2.68 2.15 -20.71
CA PRO A 113 1.53 1.75 -19.89
C PRO A 113 0.96 0.42 -20.39
N GLN A 114 0.65 -0.46 -19.46
CA GLN A 114 -0.08 -1.67 -19.79
C GLN A 114 -1.57 -1.35 -19.73
N ASP A 115 -2.28 -1.61 -20.82
CA ASP A 115 -3.69 -1.31 -20.98
C ASP A 115 -4.52 -2.59 -21.14
N GLY A 116 -5.84 -2.46 -21.04
CA GLY A 116 -6.79 -3.56 -21.22
C GLY A 116 -6.55 -4.71 -20.22
N ASP A 117 -6.60 -5.94 -20.71
CA ASP A 117 -6.46 -7.14 -19.87
C ASP A 117 -5.08 -7.29 -19.21
N GLN A 118 -4.07 -6.61 -19.72
CA GLN A 118 -2.71 -6.59 -19.19
C GLN A 118 -2.46 -5.40 -18.25
N GLY A 119 -3.40 -4.46 -18.18
CA GLY A 119 -3.31 -3.27 -17.35
C GLY A 119 -3.59 -3.53 -15.88
N PRO A 120 -3.33 -2.54 -15.03
CA PRO A 120 -3.72 -2.59 -13.63
C PRO A 120 -5.24 -2.78 -13.53
N HIS A 121 -5.66 -3.80 -12.81
CA HIS A 121 -7.06 -4.04 -12.52
C HIS A 121 -7.24 -4.35 -11.03
N PHE A 122 -8.42 -4.09 -10.53
CA PHE A 122 -8.75 -4.45 -9.17
C PHE A 122 -8.83 -5.98 -9.04
N ALA A 123 -8.00 -6.55 -8.18
CA ALA A 123 -8.02 -7.97 -7.88
C ALA A 123 -7.91 -8.17 -6.36
N CYS A 124 -8.96 -8.68 -5.75
CA CYS A 124 -8.91 -9.07 -4.36
C CYS A 124 -8.58 -10.56 -4.25
N THR A 125 -7.69 -10.89 -3.35
CA THR A 125 -7.29 -12.27 -3.08
C THR A 125 -8.13 -12.93 -1.98
N CYS A 126 -9.18 -12.28 -1.49
CA CYS A 126 -10.09 -12.87 -0.53
C CYS A 126 -10.87 -14.05 -1.19
N SER A 127 -11.10 -15.10 -0.43
CA SER A 127 -11.91 -16.23 -0.84
C SER A 127 -12.58 -16.88 0.37
N ARG A 128 -13.62 -17.68 0.12
CA ARG A 128 -14.29 -18.42 1.18
C ARG A 128 -13.31 -19.34 1.91
N GLU A 129 -12.43 -20.04 1.17
CA GLU A 129 -11.43 -20.95 1.73
C GLU A 129 -10.44 -20.25 2.66
N ARG A 130 -10.05 -19.01 2.33
CA ARG A 130 -9.19 -18.20 3.20
C ARG A 130 -9.88 -17.81 4.49
N VAL A 131 -11.16 -17.44 4.41
CA VAL A 131 -11.97 -17.13 5.59
C VAL A 131 -12.17 -18.37 6.44
N GLU A 132 -12.44 -19.53 5.83
CA GLU A 132 -12.49 -20.83 6.52
C GLU A 132 -11.21 -21.15 7.26
N GLY A 133 -10.05 -20.94 6.63
CA GLY A 133 -8.74 -21.09 7.27
C GLY A 133 -8.57 -20.17 8.48
N MET A 134 -9.02 -18.92 8.39
CA MET A 134 -9.02 -17.98 9.49
C MET A 134 -9.92 -18.44 10.64
N LEU A 135 -11.15 -18.89 10.34
CA LEU A 135 -12.08 -19.38 11.33
C LEU A 135 -11.58 -20.66 12.02
N ARG A 136 -10.90 -21.57 11.30
CA ARG A 136 -10.24 -22.74 11.91
C ARG A 136 -9.16 -22.31 12.91
N ASN A 137 -8.38 -21.26 12.59
CA ASN A 137 -7.37 -20.73 13.50
C ASN A 137 -7.96 -20.05 14.74
N LEU A 138 -9.15 -19.47 14.63
CA LEU A 138 -9.87 -18.87 15.75
C LEU A 138 -10.29 -19.94 16.77
N GLY A 139 -10.61 -21.12 16.30
CA GLY A 139 -10.99 -22.27 17.13
C GLY A 139 -12.49 -22.55 17.12
N GLN A 140 -12.80 -23.83 17.34
CA GLN A 140 -14.17 -24.35 17.27
C GLN A 140 -15.10 -23.70 18.29
N GLU A 141 -14.65 -23.58 19.54
CA GLU A 141 -15.46 -23.04 20.64
C GLU A 141 -15.92 -21.60 20.37
N GLU A 142 -15.01 -20.78 19.84
CA GLU A 142 -15.31 -19.38 19.55
C GLU A 142 -16.27 -19.24 18.37
N VAL A 143 -16.08 -20.03 17.31
CA VAL A 143 -16.97 -20.03 16.15
C VAL A 143 -18.38 -20.51 16.53
N GLU A 144 -18.49 -21.59 17.31
CA GLU A 144 -19.78 -22.10 17.81
C GLU A 144 -20.47 -21.10 18.75
N HIS A 145 -19.72 -20.39 19.57
CA HIS A 145 -20.26 -19.34 20.43
C HIS A 145 -20.89 -18.19 19.62
N VAL A 146 -20.18 -17.71 18.60
CA VAL A 146 -20.70 -16.65 17.70
C VAL A 146 -21.95 -17.14 16.97
N VAL A 147 -21.96 -18.38 16.46
CA VAL A 147 -23.12 -18.98 15.79
C VAL A 147 -24.31 -19.11 16.76
N ALA A 148 -24.07 -19.47 18.02
CA ALA A 148 -25.12 -19.60 19.03
C ALA A 148 -25.76 -18.25 19.38
N GLU A 149 -24.94 -17.18 19.43
CA GLU A 149 -25.42 -15.83 19.76
C GLU A 149 -26.09 -15.12 18.58
N GLN A 150 -25.50 -15.22 17.37
CA GLN A 150 -25.88 -14.40 16.21
C GLN A 150 -26.58 -15.23 15.11
N GLY A 151 -26.63 -16.55 15.26
CA GLY A 151 -27.23 -17.46 14.28
C GLY A 151 -26.30 -17.80 13.10
N CYS A 152 -25.27 -17.02 12.83
CA CYS A 152 -24.24 -17.25 11.81
C CYS A 152 -23.00 -16.40 12.09
N VAL A 153 -21.88 -16.78 11.48
CA VAL A 153 -20.68 -15.94 11.40
C VAL A 153 -20.70 -15.17 10.08
N GLU A 154 -20.61 -13.84 10.15
CA GLU A 154 -20.48 -12.98 8.98
C GLU A 154 -19.09 -12.33 8.96
N VAL A 155 -18.38 -12.48 7.84
CA VAL A 155 -17.04 -11.91 7.63
C VAL A 155 -17.05 -11.06 6.39
N GLY A 156 -16.79 -9.76 6.53
CA GLY A 156 -16.64 -8.82 5.44
C GLY A 156 -15.17 -8.66 5.04
N CYS A 157 -14.91 -8.58 3.75
CA CYS A 157 -13.58 -8.20 3.26
C CYS A 157 -13.47 -6.68 3.21
N ASP A 158 -12.56 -6.09 3.99
CA ASP A 158 -12.35 -4.64 4.06
C ASP A 158 -11.84 -4.03 2.73
N TYR A 159 -11.25 -4.84 1.85
CA TYR A 159 -10.72 -4.37 0.57
C TYR A 159 -11.76 -4.33 -0.55
N CYS A 160 -12.59 -5.36 -0.68
CA CYS A 160 -13.54 -5.47 -1.79
C CYS A 160 -15.01 -5.47 -1.36
N GLY A 161 -15.29 -5.49 -0.06
CA GLY A 161 -16.66 -5.52 0.47
C GLY A 161 -17.37 -6.86 0.33
N ALA A 162 -16.72 -7.92 -0.20
CA ALA A 162 -17.32 -9.23 -0.30
C ALA A 162 -17.71 -9.76 1.09
N GLN A 163 -18.94 -10.29 1.20
CA GLN A 163 -19.47 -10.85 2.43
C GLN A 163 -19.45 -12.37 2.38
N TYR A 164 -18.91 -12.97 3.43
CA TYR A 164 -18.86 -14.42 3.63
C TYR A 164 -19.69 -14.78 4.85
N ARG A 165 -20.63 -15.67 4.66
CA ARG A 165 -21.54 -16.11 5.72
C ARG A 165 -21.37 -17.61 5.96
N PHE A 166 -21.32 -17.99 7.24
CA PHE A 166 -21.21 -19.36 7.72
C PHE A 166 -22.30 -19.62 8.75
N ASP A 167 -23.21 -20.51 8.44
CA ASP A 167 -24.24 -20.95 9.36
C ASP A 167 -23.75 -22.07 10.28
N ALA A 168 -24.64 -22.62 11.10
CA ALA A 168 -24.30 -23.69 12.04
C ALA A 168 -23.83 -24.98 11.33
N VAL A 169 -24.31 -25.23 10.12
CA VAL A 169 -23.92 -26.41 9.33
C VAL A 169 -22.51 -26.19 8.75
N ASP A 170 -22.28 -25.02 8.19
CA ASP A 170 -20.96 -24.62 7.69
C ASP A 170 -19.90 -24.65 8.81
N ALA A 171 -20.23 -24.10 9.97
CA ALA A 171 -19.35 -24.10 11.15
C ALA A 171 -19.02 -25.54 11.62
N GLY A 172 -20.01 -26.42 11.64
CA GLY A 172 -19.77 -27.83 11.98
C GLY A 172 -18.87 -28.55 10.96
N GLN A 173 -19.03 -28.28 9.67
CA GLN A 173 -18.19 -28.83 8.61
C GLN A 173 -16.74 -28.33 8.66
N LEU A 174 -16.53 -27.07 9.01
CA LEU A 174 -15.19 -26.49 9.12
C LEU A 174 -14.26 -27.28 10.04
N PHE A 175 -14.79 -27.90 11.09
CA PHE A 175 -14.03 -28.63 12.10
C PHE A 175 -14.15 -30.14 11.97
N ALA A 176 -15.09 -30.66 11.16
CA ALA A 176 -15.28 -32.10 10.95
C ALA A 176 -14.15 -32.77 10.15
N ASP A 177 -13.50 -31.99 9.23
CA ASP A 177 -12.44 -32.47 8.33
C ASP A 177 -11.02 -32.33 8.90
N VAL A 178 -10.86 -31.86 10.14
CA VAL A 178 -9.55 -31.81 10.79
C VAL A 178 -9.24 -33.16 11.41
N PRO A 179 -8.31 -33.98 10.87
CA PRO A 179 -7.88 -35.18 11.57
C PRO A 179 -7.30 -34.73 12.92
N SER A 180 -7.89 -35.28 14.00
CA SER A 180 -7.44 -35.04 15.38
C SER A 180 -5.94 -35.36 15.47
N GLN A 181 -5.08 -34.34 15.42
CA GLN A 181 -3.66 -34.45 15.79
C GLN A 181 -3.63 -34.70 17.30
N ALA A 182 -3.47 -35.94 17.68
CA ALA A 182 -3.19 -36.28 19.06
C ALA A 182 -1.97 -35.51 19.54
N PRO A 183 -1.96 -34.95 20.77
CA PRO A 183 -0.82 -34.26 21.32
C PRO A 183 0.39 -35.18 21.31
N GLY A 184 1.41 -34.82 20.54
CA GLY A 184 2.67 -35.55 20.44
C GLY A 184 3.29 -35.68 21.83
N SER A 185 3.43 -36.88 22.33
CA SER A 185 4.18 -37.20 23.53
C SER A 185 5.63 -36.78 23.31
N SER A 186 6.07 -35.76 24.01
CA SER A 186 7.50 -35.44 24.16
C SER A 186 8.19 -36.52 24.94
N SER A 187 8.77 -37.50 24.26
CA SER A 187 9.77 -38.37 24.89
C SER A 187 11.13 -37.67 24.82
N VAL A 188 11.52 -37.16 25.95
CA VAL A 188 12.91 -36.78 26.26
C VAL A 188 13.78 -38.03 26.22
N GLN A 189 14.83 -38.03 25.43
CA GLN A 189 16.08 -38.75 25.70
C GLN A 189 17.24 -37.83 25.38
#